data_57a77239a3525246b148c2432d6a3367
#
_entry.id   57a77239a3525246b148c2432d6a3367
#
_cell.length_a   1.000
_cell.length_b   1.000
_cell.length_c   1.000
_cell.angle_alpha   90.00
_cell.angle_beta   90.00
_cell.angle_gamma   90.00
#
_symmetry.space_group_name_H-M   'P 1'
#
loop_
_entity.id
_entity.type
_entity.pdbx_description
1 polymer ?
#
loop_
_entity_poly.entity_id
_entity_poly.type
_entity_poly.pdbx_seq_one_letter_code
_entity_poly.pdbx_strand_id
1 'polypeptide(L)'
;MKVTEPISIGTNNEGKKIFIKRPCKKFADIAAYQEAFAAEATQGMGWAHPNLLNYISLQMDEQGWYITFEYTPAVPLNRALLDGVLQINTVTEFKQIMNQLMDAVAYLHSRNICHLDLRPGNIFITKGTHDVLLANPANIYVSYTPSFFIFKEKYAAPELFKENTVPTLACDIYSLGKAMEYLYSYSHLSPGIRYVIFKATHPEPAKRYANVEEMKKAFGASRYIDRSVQVIKGIAAVTAILLAYYGLREEPADKETLQFIEEVKHINRQTLETTDNRNRSYSIPLPSDSIRPLPTDTLEFNPEEHRKLAERIFKKEFRRRAENIISAMYTPQKMNISEKAFQEQSLDGFSRLNKIQRELSEQFNMTPILTTRLSSEIISELTTESMKKLKQMEDED
;
A
#
# COMPACT_ATOMS: atom_id res chain seq x y z
N MET A 1 -16.17 -17.21 -1.62
CA MET A 1 -16.51 -18.64 -1.82
C MET A 1 -15.66 -19.16 -2.97
N LYS A 2 -15.19 -20.43 -2.94
CA LYS A 2 -14.41 -21.01 -4.04
C LYS A 2 -15.36 -21.59 -5.08
N VAL A 3 -15.13 -21.31 -6.34
CA VAL A 3 -15.91 -21.85 -7.46
C VAL A 3 -15.41 -23.23 -7.87
N THR A 4 -14.11 -23.48 -7.70
CA THR A 4 -13.46 -24.77 -7.95
C THR A 4 -12.69 -25.25 -6.74
N GLU A 5 -12.44 -26.54 -6.66
CA GLU A 5 -11.50 -27.09 -5.68
C GLU A 5 -10.07 -26.63 -6.00
N PRO A 6 -9.18 -26.64 -5.00
CA PRO A 6 -7.77 -26.34 -5.25
C PRO A 6 -7.19 -27.31 -6.28
N ILE A 7 -6.29 -26.81 -7.13
CA ILE A 7 -5.52 -27.67 -8.03
C ILE A 7 -4.68 -28.62 -7.19
N SER A 8 -4.85 -29.92 -7.44
CA SER A 8 -4.16 -31.02 -6.76
C SER A 8 -3.19 -31.71 -7.70
N ILE A 9 -2.27 -32.50 -7.16
CA ILE A 9 -1.33 -33.31 -7.94
C ILE A 9 -1.87 -34.73 -8.00
N GLY A 10 -1.91 -35.29 -9.21
CA GLY A 10 -2.25 -36.69 -9.47
C GLY A 10 -1.27 -37.34 -10.42
N THR A 11 -1.61 -38.54 -10.88
CA THR A 11 -0.87 -39.28 -11.89
C THR A 11 -1.82 -39.68 -13.01
N ASN A 12 -1.34 -39.62 -14.27
CA ASN A 12 -2.09 -40.13 -15.40
C ASN A 12 -1.89 -41.67 -15.54
N ASN A 13 -2.56 -42.27 -16.52
CA ASN A 13 -2.48 -43.70 -16.79
C ASN A 13 -1.06 -44.21 -17.15
N GLU A 14 -0.15 -43.32 -17.54
CA GLU A 14 1.26 -43.63 -17.85
C GLU A 14 2.17 -43.43 -16.61
N GLY A 15 1.60 -43.13 -15.41
CA GLY A 15 2.35 -42.87 -14.17
C GLY A 15 3.03 -41.50 -14.13
N LYS A 16 2.78 -40.61 -15.11
CA LYS A 16 3.31 -39.25 -15.10
C LYS A 16 2.48 -38.35 -14.18
N LYS A 17 3.16 -37.47 -13.43
CA LYS A 17 2.48 -36.46 -12.63
C LYS A 17 1.70 -35.50 -13.53
N ILE A 18 0.52 -35.13 -13.08
CA ILE A 18 -0.35 -34.13 -13.69
C ILE A 18 -0.95 -33.24 -12.60
N PHE A 19 -1.35 -32.02 -12.97
CA PHE A 19 -2.27 -31.25 -12.13
C PHE A 19 -3.72 -31.62 -12.45
N ILE A 20 -4.54 -31.64 -11.41
CA ILE A 20 -5.98 -31.97 -11.49
C ILE A 20 -6.78 -30.86 -10.85
N LYS A 21 -7.77 -30.33 -11.58
CA LYS A 21 -8.76 -29.39 -11.09
C LYS A 21 -10.12 -30.03 -11.14
N ARG A 22 -10.86 -29.94 -10.03
CA ARG A 22 -12.23 -30.44 -9.92
C ARG A 22 -13.21 -29.30 -9.69
N PRO A 23 -14.48 -29.44 -10.11
CA PRO A 23 -15.55 -28.53 -9.76
C PRO A 23 -15.74 -28.51 -8.23
N CYS A 24 -16.22 -27.37 -7.70
CA CYS A 24 -16.62 -27.32 -6.30
C CYS A 24 -17.81 -28.23 -6.07
N LYS A 25 -17.74 -29.16 -5.12
CA LYS A 25 -18.77 -30.13 -4.77
C LYS A 25 -20.16 -29.49 -4.60
N LYS A 26 -20.22 -28.28 -4.06
CA LYS A 26 -21.46 -27.51 -3.86
C LYS A 26 -22.22 -27.21 -5.14
N PHE A 27 -21.53 -27.14 -6.26
CA PHE A 27 -22.10 -26.73 -7.55
C PHE A 27 -22.00 -27.84 -8.60
N ALA A 28 -21.43 -28.99 -8.26
CA ALA A 28 -21.14 -30.07 -9.18
C ALA A 28 -22.42 -30.59 -9.90
N ASP A 29 -23.58 -30.52 -9.24
CA ASP A 29 -24.86 -30.99 -9.78
C ASP A 29 -25.65 -29.89 -10.55
N ILE A 30 -25.09 -28.67 -10.64
CA ILE A 30 -25.76 -27.57 -11.35
C ILE A 30 -25.34 -27.57 -12.81
N ALA A 31 -26.29 -27.79 -13.74
CA ALA A 31 -26.04 -27.91 -15.17
C ALA A 31 -25.25 -26.73 -15.74
N ALA A 32 -25.65 -25.49 -15.48
CA ALA A 32 -24.94 -24.29 -15.94
C ALA A 32 -23.50 -24.22 -15.42
N TYR A 33 -23.23 -24.76 -14.25
CA TYR A 33 -21.87 -24.82 -13.68
C TYR A 33 -21.04 -25.92 -14.34
N GLN A 34 -21.64 -27.06 -14.68
CA GLN A 34 -20.96 -28.12 -15.44
C GLN A 34 -20.63 -27.65 -16.86
N GLU A 35 -21.54 -26.92 -17.50
CA GLU A 35 -21.29 -26.29 -18.81
C GLU A 35 -20.14 -25.28 -18.72
N ALA A 36 -20.11 -24.42 -17.69
CA ALA A 36 -19.03 -23.48 -17.46
C ALA A 36 -17.68 -24.21 -17.27
N PHE A 37 -17.67 -25.31 -16.52
CA PHE A 37 -16.47 -26.09 -16.28
C PHE A 37 -15.94 -26.76 -17.56
N ALA A 38 -16.83 -27.32 -18.39
CA ALA A 38 -16.49 -27.88 -19.68
C ALA A 38 -16.02 -26.80 -20.68
N ALA A 39 -16.68 -25.64 -20.68
CA ALA A 39 -16.29 -24.50 -21.50
C ALA A 39 -14.90 -23.96 -21.13
N GLU A 40 -14.56 -23.90 -19.84
CA GLU A 40 -13.22 -23.54 -19.38
C GLU A 40 -12.17 -24.51 -19.96
N ALA A 41 -12.41 -25.82 -19.84
CA ALA A 41 -11.49 -26.81 -20.39
C ALA A 41 -11.29 -26.64 -21.90
N THR A 42 -12.39 -26.49 -22.64
CA THR A 42 -12.35 -26.30 -24.09
C THR A 42 -11.60 -25.02 -24.48
N GLN A 43 -11.87 -23.93 -23.81
CA GLN A 43 -11.19 -22.65 -24.03
C GLN A 43 -9.70 -22.76 -23.69
N GLY A 44 -9.36 -23.38 -22.56
CA GLY A 44 -7.99 -23.53 -22.06
C GLY A 44 -7.12 -24.42 -22.94
N MET A 45 -7.67 -25.51 -23.50
CA MET A 45 -6.95 -26.38 -24.44
C MET A 45 -6.54 -25.65 -25.74
N GLY A 46 -7.17 -24.54 -26.06
CA GLY A 46 -6.78 -23.67 -27.18
C GLY A 46 -5.64 -22.69 -26.86
N TRP A 47 -5.12 -22.67 -25.64
CA TRP A 47 -4.05 -21.74 -25.25
C TRP A 47 -2.67 -22.36 -25.37
N ALA A 48 -1.73 -21.56 -25.88
CA ALA A 48 -0.32 -21.93 -25.98
C ALA A 48 0.54 -20.73 -25.54
N HIS A 49 0.85 -20.67 -24.26
CA HIS A 49 1.68 -19.60 -23.70
C HIS A 49 2.51 -20.12 -22.51
N PRO A 50 3.82 -19.82 -22.43
CA PRO A 50 4.71 -20.38 -21.40
C PRO A 50 4.29 -19.99 -19.96
N ASN A 51 3.60 -18.88 -19.78
CA ASN A 51 3.17 -18.40 -18.48
C ASN A 51 1.69 -18.66 -18.19
N LEU A 52 1.01 -19.51 -18.95
CA LEU A 52 -0.31 -20.06 -18.64
C LEU A 52 -0.20 -21.53 -18.30
N LEU A 53 -1.04 -21.99 -17.39
CA LEU A 53 -1.13 -23.41 -17.08
C LEU A 53 -1.64 -24.16 -18.33
N ASN A 54 -0.89 -25.17 -18.78
CA ASN A 54 -1.20 -25.90 -20.00
C ASN A 54 -2.29 -26.95 -19.77
N TYR A 55 -3.45 -26.77 -20.43
CA TYR A 55 -4.59 -27.67 -20.35
C TYR A 55 -4.37 -28.89 -21.23
N ILE A 56 -4.57 -30.10 -20.68
CA ILE A 56 -4.41 -31.36 -21.43
C ILE A 56 -5.78 -31.89 -21.87
N SER A 57 -6.69 -32.11 -20.91
CA SER A 57 -7.97 -32.74 -21.20
C SER A 57 -9.04 -32.45 -20.14
N LEU A 58 -10.29 -32.63 -20.52
CA LEU A 58 -11.44 -32.79 -19.64
C LEU A 58 -11.76 -34.26 -19.53
N GLN A 59 -11.83 -34.80 -18.34
CA GLN A 59 -12.08 -36.21 -18.07
C GLN A 59 -13.16 -36.38 -17.00
N MET A 60 -13.66 -37.60 -16.87
CA MET A 60 -14.66 -37.96 -15.85
C MET A 60 -14.25 -39.26 -15.18
N ASP A 61 -14.37 -39.32 -13.87
CA ASP A 61 -14.20 -40.50 -13.06
C ASP A 61 -15.37 -40.67 -12.07
N GLU A 62 -15.26 -41.60 -11.14
CA GLU A 62 -16.28 -41.86 -10.09
C GLU A 62 -16.61 -40.64 -9.23
N GLN A 63 -15.67 -39.66 -9.13
CA GLN A 63 -15.86 -38.41 -8.40
C GLN A 63 -16.42 -37.27 -9.26
N GLY A 64 -16.71 -37.52 -10.57
CA GLY A 64 -17.25 -36.57 -11.54
C GLY A 64 -16.19 -35.97 -12.46
N TRP A 65 -16.55 -34.85 -13.07
CA TRP A 65 -15.67 -34.17 -14.04
C TRP A 65 -14.39 -33.61 -13.41
N TYR A 66 -13.29 -33.67 -14.17
CA TYR A 66 -12.05 -33.01 -13.80
C TYR A 66 -11.25 -32.56 -15.05
N ILE A 67 -10.52 -31.46 -14.89
CA ILE A 67 -9.59 -30.95 -15.90
C ILE A 67 -8.19 -31.37 -15.49
N THR A 68 -7.40 -31.84 -16.47
CA THR A 68 -5.99 -32.15 -16.28
C THR A 68 -5.11 -31.11 -16.94
N PHE A 69 -3.98 -30.83 -16.29
CA PHE A 69 -2.97 -29.91 -16.79
C PHE A 69 -1.59 -30.55 -16.75
N GLU A 70 -0.70 -30.05 -17.56
CA GLU A 70 0.71 -30.43 -17.52
C GLU A 70 1.31 -30.09 -16.14
N TYR A 71 2.02 -31.05 -15.59
CA TYR A 71 2.65 -30.88 -14.29
C TYR A 71 3.99 -30.16 -14.41
N THR A 72 4.09 -29.04 -13.79
CA THR A 72 5.34 -28.33 -13.51
C THR A 72 5.46 -28.11 -12.01
N PRO A 73 6.57 -28.46 -11.35
CA PRO A 73 6.73 -28.23 -9.91
C PRO A 73 6.56 -26.75 -9.58
N ALA A 74 5.41 -26.36 -9.07
CA ALA A 74 5.06 -24.96 -8.76
C ALA A 74 4.19 -24.88 -7.51
N VAL A 75 4.18 -23.73 -6.88
CA VAL A 75 3.34 -23.42 -5.71
C VAL A 75 2.67 -22.06 -5.91
N PRO A 76 1.46 -21.82 -5.35
CA PRO A 76 0.82 -20.51 -5.43
C PRO A 76 1.70 -19.42 -4.84
N LEU A 77 1.69 -18.22 -5.44
CA LEU A 77 2.54 -17.09 -5.08
C LEU A 77 2.50 -16.72 -3.59
N ASN A 78 1.31 -16.75 -2.99
CA ASN A 78 1.18 -16.49 -1.55
C ASN A 78 1.90 -17.55 -0.70
N ARG A 79 1.95 -18.79 -1.13
CA ARG A 79 2.71 -19.85 -0.48
C ARG A 79 4.21 -19.74 -0.80
N ALA A 80 4.55 -19.45 -2.05
CA ALA A 80 5.95 -19.25 -2.45
C ALA A 80 6.66 -18.19 -1.58
N LEU A 81 5.97 -17.10 -1.27
CA LEU A 81 6.50 -16.03 -0.39
C LEU A 81 6.53 -16.43 1.08
N LEU A 82 5.48 -17.09 1.59
CA LEU A 82 5.41 -17.51 2.99
C LEU A 82 6.39 -18.62 3.33
N ASP A 83 6.54 -19.60 2.43
CA ASP A 83 7.37 -20.78 2.63
C ASP A 83 8.85 -20.51 2.21
N GLY A 84 9.19 -19.28 1.82
CA GLY A 84 10.55 -18.88 1.41
C GLY A 84 11.02 -19.46 0.09
N VAL A 85 10.12 -20.07 -0.71
CA VAL A 85 10.42 -20.58 -2.06
C VAL A 85 10.76 -19.43 -3.02
N LEU A 86 10.11 -18.29 -2.83
CA LEU A 86 10.37 -17.07 -3.55
C LEU A 86 10.78 -15.97 -2.55
N GLN A 87 11.93 -15.36 -2.81
CA GLN A 87 12.37 -14.15 -2.12
C GLN A 87 12.60 -13.07 -3.17
N ILE A 88 12.01 -11.92 -2.98
CA ILE A 88 12.16 -10.78 -3.92
C ILE A 88 13.15 -9.80 -3.29
N ASN A 89 14.42 -10.03 -3.56
CA ASN A 89 15.53 -9.22 -3.01
C ASN A 89 15.93 -8.09 -3.96
N THR A 90 15.58 -8.21 -5.23
CA THR A 90 15.99 -7.27 -6.28
C THR A 90 14.82 -6.76 -7.11
N VAL A 91 14.97 -5.55 -7.65
CA VAL A 91 14.02 -4.99 -8.62
C VAL A 91 13.97 -5.86 -9.91
N THR A 92 15.04 -6.56 -10.23
CA THR A 92 15.11 -7.44 -11.40
C THR A 92 14.19 -8.64 -11.23
N GLU A 93 14.26 -9.34 -10.10
CA GLU A 93 13.36 -10.47 -9.78
C GLU A 93 11.90 -10.06 -9.79
N PHE A 94 11.60 -8.92 -9.15
CA PHE A 94 10.26 -8.35 -9.19
C PHE A 94 9.77 -8.09 -10.62
N LYS A 95 10.64 -7.47 -11.45
CA LYS A 95 10.32 -7.18 -12.86
C LYS A 95 10.15 -8.43 -13.68
N GLN A 96 10.93 -9.46 -13.45
CA GLN A 96 10.78 -10.74 -14.13
C GLN A 96 9.39 -11.34 -13.89
N ILE A 97 8.98 -11.48 -12.63
CA ILE A 97 7.67 -12.03 -12.26
C ILE A 97 6.54 -11.22 -12.86
N MET A 98 6.60 -9.88 -12.72
CA MET A 98 5.52 -9.02 -13.21
C MET A 98 5.45 -8.99 -14.74
N ASN A 99 6.60 -9.03 -15.45
CA ASN A 99 6.58 -9.11 -16.90
C ASN A 99 5.96 -10.41 -17.39
N GLN A 100 6.33 -11.54 -16.82
CA GLN A 100 5.74 -12.84 -17.18
C GLN A 100 4.23 -12.88 -16.91
N LEU A 101 3.78 -12.32 -15.78
CA LEU A 101 2.37 -12.21 -15.47
C LEU A 101 1.63 -11.32 -16.49
N MET A 102 2.21 -10.16 -16.82
CA MET A 102 1.65 -9.26 -17.84
C MET A 102 1.64 -9.92 -19.23
N ASP A 103 2.66 -10.72 -19.60
CA ASP A 103 2.69 -11.44 -20.87
C ASP A 103 1.56 -12.46 -20.96
N ALA A 104 1.30 -13.21 -19.89
CA ALA A 104 0.16 -14.14 -19.82
C ALA A 104 -1.18 -13.43 -20.00
N VAL A 105 -1.37 -12.30 -19.34
CA VAL A 105 -2.61 -11.51 -19.43
C VAL A 105 -2.74 -10.86 -20.81
N ALA A 106 -1.65 -10.31 -21.38
CA ALA A 106 -1.65 -9.76 -22.73
C ALA A 106 -2.03 -10.80 -23.79
N TYR A 107 -1.55 -12.04 -23.63
CA TYR A 107 -1.93 -13.16 -24.48
C TYR A 107 -3.45 -13.45 -24.42
N LEU A 108 -4.06 -13.46 -23.23
CA LEU A 108 -5.51 -13.61 -23.08
C LEU A 108 -6.26 -12.43 -23.69
N HIS A 109 -5.80 -11.21 -23.43
CA HIS A 109 -6.40 -9.97 -23.95
C HIS A 109 -6.36 -9.90 -25.48
N SER A 110 -5.29 -10.42 -26.13
CA SER A 110 -5.21 -10.52 -27.59
C SER A 110 -6.32 -11.39 -28.20
N ARG A 111 -6.94 -12.23 -27.38
CA ARG A 111 -8.07 -13.10 -27.72
C ARG A 111 -9.39 -12.58 -27.20
N ASN A 112 -9.42 -11.34 -26.70
CA ASN A 112 -10.55 -10.71 -26.04
C ASN A 112 -11.09 -11.49 -24.84
N ILE A 113 -10.19 -12.13 -24.09
CA ILE A 113 -10.49 -12.91 -22.88
C ILE A 113 -9.98 -12.13 -21.66
N CYS A 114 -10.90 -11.79 -20.73
CA CYS A 114 -10.56 -11.30 -19.41
C CYS A 114 -10.26 -12.48 -18.49
N HIS A 115 -9.26 -12.35 -17.62
CA HIS A 115 -8.99 -13.39 -16.61
C HIS A 115 -9.95 -13.31 -15.42
N LEU A 116 -10.19 -12.11 -14.88
CA LEU A 116 -11.13 -11.75 -13.82
C LEU A 116 -10.87 -12.32 -12.40
N ASP A 117 -9.84 -13.15 -12.21
CA ASP A 117 -9.44 -13.64 -10.87
C ASP A 117 -7.91 -13.63 -10.69
N LEU A 118 -7.27 -12.50 -11.06
CA LEU A 118 -5.83 -12.28 -10.87
C LEU A 118 -5.53 -12.00 -9.39
N ARG A 119 -5.18 -13.06 -8.68
CA ARG A 119 -4.83 -13.01 -7.25
C ARG A 119 -3.70 -13.97 -6.93
N PRO A 120 -2.95 -13.77 -5.84
CA PRO A 120 -1.78 -14.61 -5.50
C PRO A 120 -2.04 -16.11 -5.43
N GLY A 121 -3.27 -16.54 -5.16
CA GLY A 121 -3.65 -17.96 -5.13
C GLY A 121 -3.81 -18.60 -6.51
N ASN A 122 -3.92 -17.80 -7.58
CA ASN A 122 -4.05 -18.25 -8.98
C ASN A 122 -2.78 -17.98 -9.80
N ILE A 123 -1.78 -17.36 -9.19
CA ILE A 123 -0.46 -17.14 -9.76
C ILE A 123 0.46 -18.16 -9.13
N PHE A 124 0.98 -19.10 -9.92
CA PHE A 124 1.89 -20.12 -9.44
C PHE A 124 3.32 -19.72 -9.80
N ILE A 125 4.25 -20.08 -8.94
CA ILE A 125 5.70 -19.88 -9.11
C ILE A 125 6.35 -21.23 -9.20
N THR A 126 7.08 -21.46 -10.30
CA THR A 126 7.82 -22.70 -10.52
C THR A 126 9.00 -22.80 -9.54
N LYS A 127 9.27 -24.02 -9.09
CA LYS A 127 10.43 -24.29 -8.24
C LYS A 127 11.71 -24.29 -9.10
N GLY A 128 12.72 -23.56 -8.66
CA GLY A 128 14.02 -23.47 -9.34
C GLY A 128 14.14 -22.25 -10.25
N THR A 129 13.32 -22.12 -11.30
CA THR A 129 13.40 -20.99 -12.26
C THR A 129 12.61 -19.76 -11.80
N HIS A 130 11.66 -19.94 -10.88
CA HIS A 130 10.73 -18.90 -10.39
C HIS A 130 9.88 -18.29 -11.51
N ASP A 131 9.54 -19.07 -12.54
CA ASP A 131 8.66 -18.63 -13.61
C ASP A 131 7.20 -18.60 -13.14
N VAL A 132 6.43 -17.69 -13.74
CA VAL A 132 5.00 -17.53 -13.48
C VAL A 132 4.20 -18.51 -14.33
N LEU A 133 3.25 -19.20 -13.70
CA LEU A 133 2.17 -19.93 -14.37
C LEU A 133 0.84 -19.40 -13.86
N LEU A 134 0.08 -18.73 -14.72
CA LEU A 134 -1.24 -18.19 -14.39
C LEU A 134 -2.31 -19.27 -14.63
N ALA A 135 -3.24 -19.40 -13.68
CA ALA A 135 -4.26 -20.43 -13.68
C ALA A 135 -5.63 -19.88 -13.26
N ASN A 136 -6.67 -20.68 -13.45
CA ASN A 136 -8.03 -20.41 -12.98
C ASN A 136 -8.65 -19.10 -13.49
N PRO A 137 -8.78 -18.89 -14.79
CA PRO A 137 -9.56 -17.78 -15.32
C PRO A 137 -11.03 -17.88 -14.89
N ALA A 138 -11.63 -16.76 -14.60
CA ALA A 138 -13.01 -16.70 -14.09
C ALA A 138 -14.03 -16.21 -15.13
N ASN A 139 -13.58 -15.77 -16.31
CA ASN A 139 -14.43 -15.19 -17.35
C ASN A 139 -15.64 -16.07 -17.71
N ILE A 140 -15.43 -17.36 -17.86
CA ILE A 140 -16.49 -18.34 -18.17
C ILE A 140 -17.51 -18.40 -17.04
N TYR A 141 -17.05 -18.53 -15.79
CA TYR A 141 -17.94 -18.63 -14.61
C TYR A 141 -18.73 -17.35 -14.38
N VAL A 142 -18.14 -16.20 -14.65
CA VAL A 142 -18.83 -14.91 -14.58
C VAL A 142 -19.92 -14.81 -15.65
N SER A 143 -19.71 -15.41 -16.82
CA SER A 143 -20.68 -15.41 -17.92
C SER A 143 -21.81 -16.42 -17.72
N TYR A 144 -21.49 -17.67 -17.35
CA TYR A 144 -22.45 -18.77 -17.23
C TYR A 144 -23.17 -18.81 -15.88
N THR A 145 -22.46 -18.46 -14.81
CA THR A 145 -22.92 -18.60 -13.42
C THR A 145 -22.62 -17.36 -12.58
N PRO A 146 -23.07 -16.16 -13.00
CA PRO A 146 -22.68 -14.90 -12.34
C PRO A 146 -23.10 -14.86 -10.87
N SER A 147 -24.24 -15.48 -10.50
CA SER A 147 -24.74 -15.53 -9.13
C SER A 147 -23.89 -16.39 -8.18
N PHE A 148 -23.07 -17.31 -8.70
CA PHE A 148 -22.19 -18.17 -7.90
C PHE A 148 -20.78 -17.65 -7.79
N PHE A 149 -20.38 -16.75 -8.69
CA PHE A 149 -19.03 -16.20 -8.66
C PHE A 149 -18.96 -14.99 -7.73
N ILE A 150 -18.08 -15.06 -6.73
CA ILE A 150 -17.83 -13.96 -5.80
C ILE A 150 -16.41 -13.43 -6.04
N PHE A 151 -16.35 -12.22 -6.55
CA PHE A 151 -15.09 -11.49 -6.71
C PHE A 151 -14.38 -11.29 -5.38
N LYS A 152 -13.05 -11.35 -5.39
CA LYS A 152 -12.23 -11.05 -4.23
C LYS A 152 -11.96 -9.54 -4.18
N GLU A 153 -12.68 -8.83 -3.33
CA GLU A 153 -12.64 -7.36 -3.17
C GLU A 153 -11.23 -6.76 -3.19
N LYS A 154 -10.29 -7.44 -2.55
CA LYS A 154 -8.90 -6.97 -2.49
C LYS A 154 -8.23 -6.87 -3.87
N TYR A 155 -8.64 -7.68 -4.85
CA TYR A 155 -7.98 -7.80 -6.16
C TYR A 155 -8.89 -7.44 -7.32
N ALA A 156 -10.18 -7.55 -7.17
CA ALA A 156 -11.16 -7.27 -8.20
C ALA A 156 -11.37 -5.76 -8.39
N ALA A 157 -11.58 -5.37 -9.64
CA ALA A 157 -11.86 -3.99 -9.99
C ALA A 157 -13.20 -3.50 -9.41
N PRO A 158 -13.29 -2.26 -8.91
CA PRO A 158 -14.47 -1.77 -8.18
C PRO A 158 -15.75 -1.76 -9.05
N GLU A 159 -15.64 -1.61 -10.35
CA GLU A 159 -16.79 -1.67 -11.27
C GLU A 159 -17.45 -3.05 -11.30
N LEU A 160 -16.74 -4.14 -10.98
CA LEU A 160 -17.31 -5.50 -10.96
C LEU A 160 -18.32 -5.71 -9.83
N PHE A 161 -18.39 -4.80 -8.88
CA PHE A 161 -19.35 -4.83 -7.76
C PHE A 161 -20.60 -3.99 -8.03
N LYS A 162 -20.65 -3.32 -9.17
CA LYS A 162 -21.84 -2.56 -9.60
C LYS A 162 -22.79 -3.46 -10.36
N GLU A 163 -24.08 -3.28 -10.14
CA GLU A 163 -25.12 -4.03 -10.85
C GLU A 163 -25.02 -3.81 -12.38
N ASN A 164 -25.29 -4.86 -13.12
CA ASN A 164 -25.32 -4.86 -14.60
C ASN A 164 -24.01 -4.43 -15.28
N THR A 165 -22.87 -4.51 -14.59
CA THR A 165 -21.58 -4.20 -15.20
C THR A 165 -21.09 -5.38 -16.03
N VAL A 166 -20.79 -5.12 -17.30
CA VAL A 166 -20.09 -6.08 -18.18
C VAL A 166 -18.58 -5.95 -17.92
N PRO A 167 -17.90 -7.05 -17.56
CA PRO A 167 -16.45 -7.04 -17.39
C PRO A 167 -15.72 -6.62 -18.66
N THR A 168 -14.69 -5.81 -18.52
CA THR A 168 -13.82 -5.36 -19.63
C THR A 168 -12.36 -5.71 -19.32
N LEU A 169 -11.49 -5.65 -20.34
CA LEU A 169 -10.07 -5.88 -20.19
C LEU A 169 -9.42 -4.95 -19.15
N ALA A 170 -10.01 -3.77 -18.90
CA ALA A 170 -9.58 -2.84 -17.88
C ALA A 170 -9.72 -3.39 -16.44
N CYS A 171 -10.58 -4.39 -16.22
CA CYS A 171 -10.68 -5.06 -14.91
C CYS A 171 -9.40 -5.82 -14.57
N ASP A 172 -8.80 -6.48 -15.55
CA ASP A 172 -7.53 -7.19 -15.36
C ASP A 172 -6.35 -6.24 -15.18
N ILE A 173 -6.37 -5.06 -15.81
CA ILE A 173 -5.37 -3.99 -15.56
C ILE A 173 -5.37 -3.61 -14.08
N TYR A 174 -6.57 -3.42 -13.49
CA TYR A 174 -6.70 -3.15 -12.06
C TYR A 174 -6.13 -4.30 -11.22
N SER A 175 -6.52 -5.52 -11.54
CA SER A 175 -6.08 -6.71 -10.81
C SER A 175 -4.57 -6.95 -10.93
N LEU A 176 -3.96 -6.66 -12.08
CA LEU A 176 -2.50 -6.64 -12.26
C LEU A 176 -1.84 -5.59 -11.33
N GLY A 177 -2.42 -4.40 -11.25
CA GLY A 177 -1.96 -3.36 -10.31
C GLY A 177 -2.02 -3.84 -8.86
N LYS A 178 -3.09 -4.54 -8.46
CA LYS A 178 -3.23 -5.12 -7.11
C LYS A 178 -2.28 -6.30 -6.85
N ALA A 179 -2.00 -7.11 -7.85
CA ALA A 179 -0.98 -8.16 -7.75
C ALA A 179 0.42 -7.56 -7.62
N MET A 180 0.70 -6.49 -8.37
CA MET A 180 1.95 -5.72 -8.27
C MET A 180 2.09 -5.07 -6.88
N GLU A 181 1.03 -4.48 -6.34
CA GLU A 181 0.99 -3.92 -4.97
C GLU A 181 1.25 -5.00 -3.91
N TYR A 182 0.66 -6.19 -4.08
CA TYR A 182 0.89 -7.33 -3.20
C TYR A 182 2.37 -7.73 -3.17
N LEU A 183 2.99 -7.91 -4.33
CA LEU A 183 4.42 -8.23 -4.43
C LEU A 183 5.29 -7.08 -3.90
N TYR A 184 4.87 -5.83 -4.10
CA TYR A 184 5.55 -4.64 -3.60
C TYR A 184 5.69 -4.64 -2.09
N SER A 185 4.71 -5.19 -1.36
CA SER A 185 4.75 -5.25 0.10
C SER A 185 5.84 -6.17 0.66
N TYR A 186 6.44 -7.02 -0.19
CA TYR A 186 7.55 -7.92 0.16
C TYR A 186 8.92 -7.41 -0.33
N SER A 187 8.99 -6.19 -0.86
CA SER A 187 10.22 -5.66 -1.46
C SER A 187 10.34 -4.16 -1.26
N HIS A 188 11.57 -3.65 -1.18
CA HIS A 188 11.84 -2.21 -1.11
C HIS A 188 11.88 -1.62 -2.52
N LEU A 189 10.74 -1.19 -3.03
CA LEU A 189 10.63 -0.78 -4.41
C LEU A 189 10.50 0.74 -4.61
N SER A 190 10.85 1.14 -5.82
CA SER A 190 11.10 2.47 -6.30
C SER A 190 9.83 3.32 -6.50
N PRO A 191 9.92 4.65 -6.45
CA PRO A 191 8.81 5.57 -6.74
C PRO A 191 8.17 5.35 -8.11
N GLY A 192 8.96 4.97 -9.12
CA GLY A 192 8.44 4.73 -10.46
C GLY A 192 7.48 3.55 -10.54
N ILE A 193 7.74 2.49 -9.79
CA ILE A 193 6.83 1.34 -9.72
C ILE A 193 5.53 1.72 -8.97
N ARG A 194 5.63 2.54 -7.92
CA ARG A 194 4.43 3.05 -7.21
C ARG A 194 3.51 3.84 -8.14
N TYR A 195 4.08 4.62 -9.05
CA TYR A 195 3.28 5.34 -10.05
C TYR A 195 2.54 4.40 -10.99
N VAL A 196 3.19 3.31 -11.43
CA VAL A 196 2.54 2.28 -12.28
C VAL A 196 1.38 1.63 -11.53
N ILE A 197 1.58 1.25 -10.27
CA ILE A 197 0.52 0.69 -9.41
C ILE A 197 -0.63 1.69 -9.28
N PHE A 198 -0.34 2.93 -8.94
CA PHE A 198 -1.35 3.98 -8.75
C PHE A 198 -2.21 4.19 -10.00
N LYS A 199 -1.59 4.27 -11.20
CA LYS A 199 -2.35 4.40 -12.46
C LYS A 199 -3.17 3.14 -12.76
N ALA A 200 -2.60 1.95 -12.59
CA ALA A 200 -3.28 0.68 -12.86
C ALA A 200 -4.50 0.48 -11.94
N THR A 201 -4.39 0.87 -10.66
CA THR A 201 -5.44 0.69 -9.65
C THR A 201 -6.39 1.89 -9.54
N HIS A 202 -6.45 2.76 -10.55
CA HIS A 202 -7.37 3.88 -10.53
C HIS A 202 -8.84 3.37 -10.51
N PRO A 203 -9.73 3.96 -9.67
CA PRO A 203 -11.13 3.53 -9.57
C PRO A 203 -11.88 3.60 -10.91
N GLU A 204 -11.64 4.65 -11.70
CA GLU A 204 -12.22 4.83 -13.02
C GLU A 204 -11.43 4.05 -14.08
N PRO A 205 -12.04 3.09 -14.79
CA PRO A 205 -11.36 2.28 -15.81
C PRO A 205 -10.67 3.11 -16.91
N ALA A 206 -11.28 4.21 -17.35
CA ALA A 206 -10.74 5.07 -18.39
C ALA A 206 -9.44 5.79 -18.01
N LYS A 207 -9.14 5.92 -16.71
CA LYS A 207 -7.91 6.54 -16.21
C LYS A 207 -6.77 5.54 -15.99
N ARG A 208 -7.05 4.24 -16.17
CA ARG A 208 -6.03 3.18 -16.13
C ARG A 208 -5.22 3.18 -17.43
N TYR A 209 -4.36 2.20 -17.57
CA TYR A 209 -3.71 1.90 -18.86
C TYR A 209 -4.73 1.38 -19.84
N ALA A 210 -4.61 1.75 -21.13
CA ALA A 210 -5.55 1.32 -22.16
C ALA A 210 -5.45 -0.21 -22.44
N ASN A 211 -4.25 -0.76 -22.27
CA ASN A 211 -3.97 -2.19 -22.42
C ASN A 211 -2.74 -2.60 -21.60
N VAL A 212 -2.46 -3.91 -21.57
CA VAL A 212 -1.34 -4.47 -20.81
C VAL A 212 0.01 -4.03 -21.38
N GLU A 213 0.11 -3.84 -22.69
CA GLU A 213 1.33 -3.41 -23.38
C GLU A 213 1.72 -1.97 -22.96
N GLU A 214 0.73 -1.07 -22.84
CA GLU A 214 0.97 0.27 -22.30
C GLU A 214 1.45 0.22 -20.85
N MET A 215 0.80 -0.60 -20.02
CA MET A 215 1.23 -0.82 -18.63
C MET A 215 2.65 -1.38 -18.57
N LYS A 216 2.98 -2.36 -19.42
CA LYS A 216 4.31 -2.98 -19.49
C LYS A 216 5.39 -1.99 -19.93
N LYS A 217 5.11 -1.13 -20.91
CA LYS A 217 6.00 -0.01 -21.31
C LYS A 217 6.25 0.94 -20.15
N ALA A 218 5.20 1.37 -19.45
CA ALA A 218 5.33 2.25 -18.29
C ALA A 218 6.13 1.57 -17.17
N PHE A 219 5.90 0.29 -16.92
CA PHE A 219 6.64 -0.52 -15.95
C PHE A 219 8.14 -0.63 -16.31
N GLY A 220 8.46 -0.89 -17.57
CA GLY A 220 9.83 -0.85 -18.07
C GLY A 220 10.52 0.49 -17.89
N ALA A 221 9.76 1.58 -18.14
CA ALA A 221 10.26 2.95 -18.01
C ALA A 221 10.38 3.44 -16.55
N SER A 222 9.86 2.71 -15.56
CA SER A 222 9.86 3.10 -14.14
C SER A 222 11.26 3.47 -13.61
N ARG A 223 12.32 2.82 -14.13
CA ARG A 223 13.73 3.13 -13.81
C ARG A 223 14.16 4.57 -14.14
N TYR A 224 13.55 5.18 -15.15
CA TYR A 224 13.87 6.55 -15.52
C TYR A 224 13.26 7.54 -14.52
N ILE A 225 12.06 7.25 -14.04
CA ILE A 225 11.42 8.02 -12.96
C ILE A 225 12.29 7.97 -11.70
N ASP A 226 12.82 6.79 -11.36
CA ASP A 226 13.69 6.62 -10.21
C ASP A 226 14.98 7.45 -10.32
N ARG A 227 15.61 7.41 -11.50
CA ARG A 227 16.81 8.25 -11.76
C ARG A 227 16.48 9.72 -11.65
N SER A 228 15.35 10.18 -12.22
CA SER A 228 14.92 11.58 -12.14
C SER A 228 14.72 12.02 -10.69
N VAL A 229 14.06 11.19 -9.88
CA VAL A 229 13.83 11.46 -8.44
C VAL A 229 15.17 11.54 -7.68
N GLN A 230 16.14 10.68 -7.97
CA GLN A 230 17.47 10.74 -7.36
C GLN A 230 18.23 12.01 -7.75
N VAL A 231 18.16 12.42 -9.02
CA VAL A 231 18.77 13.68 -9.49
C VAL A 231 18.12 14.87 -8.78
N ILE A 232 16.78 14.91 -8.70
CA ILE A 232 16.06 15.99 -8.01
C ILE A 232 16.45 16.04 -6.52
N LYS A 233 16.54 14.88 -5.85
CA LYS A 233 17.00 14.82 -4.46
C LYS A 233 18.44 15.34 -4.32
N GLY A 234 19.32 14.99 -5.25
CA GLY A 234 20.70 15.48 -5.28
C GLY A 234 20.75 17.01 -5.43
N ILE A 235 19.99 17.55 -6.37
CA ILE A 235 19.89 19.01 -6.58
C ILE A 235 19.34 19.70 -5.32
N ALA A 236 18.26 19.17 -4.74
CA ALA A 236 17.67 19.72 -3.51
C ALA A 236 18.65 19.70 -2.33
N ALA A 237 19.44 18.64 -2.18
CA ALA A 237 20.47 18.55 -1.15
C ALA A 237 21.57 19.59 -1.37
N VAL A 238 22.07 19.75 -2.61
CA VAL A 238 23.08 20.76 -2.95
C VAL A 238 22.52 22.17 -2.71
N THR A 239 21.26 22.42 -3.10
CA THR A 239 20.60 23.71 -2.86
C THR A 239 20.47 24.01 -1.36
N ALA A 240 20.09 23.01 -0.57
CA ALA A 240 19.99 23.16 0.89
C ALA A 240 21.36 23.45 1.52
N ILE A 241 22.43 22.79 1.07
CA ILE A 241 23.81 23.06 1.53
C ILE A 241 24.25 24.48 1.15
N LEU A 242 23.94 24.92 -0.07
CA LEU A 242 24.27 26.28 -0.50
C LEU A 242 23.49 27.33 0.29
N LEU A 243 22.20 27.11 0.53
CA LEU A 243 21.39 28.02 1.37
C LEU A 243 21.91 28.07 2.81
N ALA A 244 22.29 26.93 3.39
CA ALA A 244 22.91 26.89 4.70
C ALA A 244 24.27 27.63 4.70
N TYR A 245 25.11 27.42 3.68
CA TYR A 245 26.39 28.09 3.55
C TYR A 245 26.24 29.61 3.41
N TYR A 246 25.32 30.10 2.57
CA TYR A 246 25.07 31.52 2.41
C TYR A 246 24.29 32.12 3.59
N GLY A 247 23.36 31.36 4.21
CA GLY A 247 22.62 31.79 5.41
C GLY A 247 23.45 31.84 6.67
N LEU A 248 24.53 31.03 6.75
CA LEU A 248 25.51 31.06 7.86
C LEU A 248 26.67 32.04 7.63
N ARG A 249 26.79 32.61 6.43
CA ARG A 249 27.68 33.74 6.23
C ARG A 249 27.03 34.96 6.86
N GLU A 250 27.30 35.20 8.12
CA GLU A 250 27.15 36.51 8.69
C GLU A 250 28.05 37.46 7.84
N GLU A 251 27.43 38.38 7.11
CA GLU A 251 28.21 39.53 6.62
C GLU A 251 28.87 40.14 7.86
N PRO A 252 30.18 40.40 7.82
CA PRO A 252 30.83 41.00 8.97
C PRO A 252 30.05 42.31 9.24
N ALA A 253 29.39 42.34 10.41
CA ALA A 253 28.64 43.51 10.84
C ALA A 253 29.54 44.74 10.65
N ASP A 254 29.03 45.77 10.01
CA ASP A 254 29.77 46.98 9.83
C ASP A 254 30.25 47.57 11.18
N LYS A 255 31.26 48.38 11.17
CA LYS A 255 31.84 48.90 12.43
C LYS A 255 30.79 49.62 13.29
N GLU A 256 29.78 50.26 12.70
CA GLU A 256 28.70 50.94 13.41
C GLU A 256 27.79 49.93 14.14
N THR A 257 27.42 48.81 13.45
CA THR A 257 26.62 47.74 14.06
C THR A 257 27.37 47.04 15.21
N LEU A 258 28.68 46.84 15.07
CA LEU A 258 29.50 46.28 16.14
C LEU A 258 29.61 47.20 17.35
N GLN A 259 29.76 48.53 17.11
CA GLN A 259 29.77 49.53 18.19
C GLN A 259 28.41 49.62 18.89
N PHE A 260 27.33 49.58 18.15
CA PHE A 260 25.96 49.56 18.71
C PHE A 260 25.70 48.29 19.56
N ILE A 261 26.17 47.11 19.14
CA ILE A 261 26.08 45.87 19.90
C ILE A 261 26.87 45.94 21.18
N GLU A 262 28.07 46.54 21.16
CA GLU A 262 28.89 46.75 22.37
C GLU A 262 28.26 47.77 23.33
N GLU A 263 27.68 48.84 22.83
CA GLU A 263 26.93 49.81 23.66
C GLU A 263 25.72 49.13 24.33
N VAL A 264 24.92 48.37 23.58
CA VAL A 264 23.77 47.63 24.15
C VAL A 264 24.20 46.60 25.16
N LYS A 265 25.32 45.89 24.96
CA LYS A 265 25.90 44.97 25.94
C LYS A 265 26.39 45.72 27.21
N HIS A 266 26.95 46.92 27.08
CA HIS A 266 27.39 47.74 28.19
C HIS A 266 26.18 48.24 29.02
N ILE A 267 25.14 48.72 28.37
CA ILE A 267 23.89 49.15 29.02
C ILE A 267 23.22 47.95 29.78
N ASN A 268 23.13 46.80 29.12
CA ASN A 268 22.59 45.59 29.78
C ASN A 268 23.42 45.13 30.98
N ARG A 269 24.73 45.21 30.96
CA ARG A 269 25.57 44.95 32.12
C ARG A 269 25.32 45.89 33.27
N GLN A 270 25.22 47.21 33.00
CA GLN A 270 24.89 48.22 34.01
C GLN A 270 23.48 48.01 34.59
N THR A 271 22.52 47.58 33.78
CA THR A 271 21.17 47.28 34.24
C THR A 271 21.11 46.01 35.10
N LEU A 272 21.92 44.98 34.79
CA LEU A 272 22.04 43.75 35.58
C LEU A 272 22.72 44.03 36.94
N GLU A 273 23.78 44.85 36.97
CA GLU A 273 24.47 45.21 38.21
C GLU A 273 23.58 46.08 39.12
N THR A 274 22.70 46.91 38.55
CA THR A 274 21.73 47.71 39.35
C THR A 274 20.52 46.89 39.85
N THR A 275 20.18 45.78 39.17
CA THR A 275 19.09 44.87 39.61
C THR A 275 19.59 43.85 40.66
N ASP A 276 20.86 43.46 40.64
CA ASP A 276 21.40 42.51 41.59
C ASP A 276 21.51 43.09 43.01
N ASN A 277 21.64 44.42 43.14
CA ASN A 277 21.64 45.12 44.43
C ASN A 277 20.25 45.29 45.05
N ARG A 278 19.13 44.96 44.37
CA ARG A 278 17.77 45.04 44.92
C ARG A 278 17.15 43.68 45.33
N ASN A 279 17.73 42.55 44.96
CA ASN A 279 17.20 41.21 45.21
C ASN A 279 18.09 40.32 46.07
N ARG A 280 18.66 40.89 47.14
CA ARG A 280 19.18 40.06 48.26
C ARG A 280 18.05 39.81 49.25
N SER A 281 17.13 38.94 48.94
CA SER A 281 16.38 38.09 49.87
C SER A 281 15.33 37.30 49.08
N TYR A 282 15.68 36.09 48.76
CA TYR A 282 14.89 34.88 48.73
C TYR A 282 15.71 33.81 48.02
N SER A 283 16.49 33.09 48.80
CA SER A 283 17.16 31.85 48.38
C SER A 283 16.16 30.71 48.46
N ILE A 284 15.71 30.23 47.32
CA ILE A 284 15.13 28.91 47.19
C ILE A 284 16.26 27.96 46.75
N PRO A 285 16.55 26.91 47.50
CA PRO A 285 17.59 25.96 47.10
C PRO A 285 17.06 25.10 45.95
N LEU A 286 17.74 25.14 44.78
CA LEU A 286 17.59 24.16 43.72
C LEU A 286 18.27 22.86 44.18
N PRO A 287 17.62 21.70 44.08
CA PRO A 287 18.29 20.43 44.34
C PRO A 287 19.36 20.19 43.28
N SER A 288 20.58 20.04 43.74
CA SER A 288 21.71 19.55 42.95
C SER A 288 21.50 18.07 42.68
N ASP A 289 20.98 17.71 41.52
CA ASP A 289 21.11 16.36 41.03
C ASP A 289 22.25 16.28 40.05
N SER A 290 23.31 15.70 40.59
CA SER A 290 24.49 15.23 39.90
C SER A 290 24.10 14.41 38.65
N ILE A 291 24.58 14.88 37.51
CA ILE A 291 24.63 14.11 36.29
C ILE A 291 25.60 12.95 36.53
N ARG A 292 25.09 11.76 36.84
CA ARG A 292 25.87 10.52 36.74
C ARG A 292 26.06 10.20 35.26
N PRO A 293 27.27 9.86 34.81
CA PRO A 293 27.43 9.29 33.49
C PRO A 293 26.64 7.97 33.41
N LEU A 294 25.84 7.82 32.38
CA LEU A 294 25.15 6.56 32.09
C LEU A 294 26.19 5.45 31.91
N PRO A 295 25.96 4.27 32.51
CA PRO A 295 26.77 3.09 32.23
C PRO A 295 26.64 2.73 30.76
N THR A 296 27.75 2.50 30.11
CA THR A 296 27.85 1.84 28.81
C THR A 296 27.56 0.35 28.98
N ASP A 297 26.32 0.00 29.28
CA ASP A 297 25.85 -1.36 29.12
C ASP A 297 25.22 -1.49 27.75
N THR A 298 25.73 -2.43 27.00
CA THR A 298 25.22 -2.92 25.74
C THR A 298 23.73 -3.27 25.90
N LEU A 299 22.85 -2.29 25.61
CA LEU A 299 21.42 -2.54 25.49
C LEU A 299 21.23 -3.46 24.30
N GLU A 300 20.88 -4.71 24.57
CA GLU A 300 20.41 -5.63 23.55
C GLU A 300 19.27 -4.93 22.81
N PHE A 301 19.48 -4.72 21.50
CA PHE A 301 18.50 -4.11 20.60
C PHE A 301 17.29 -5.03 20.52
N ASN A 302 16.21 -4.67 21.21
CA ASN A 302 14.92 -5.36 21.12
C ASN A 302 14.03 -4.64 20.09
N PRO A 303 13.88 -5.17 18.86
CA PRO A 303 13.14 -4.53 17.80
C PRO A 303 11.65 -4.31 18.15
N GLU A 304 11.10 -5.16 19.00
CA GLU A 304 9.68 -5.10 19.40
C GLU A 304 9.40 -3.97 20.38
N GLU A 305 10.30 -3.71 21.30
CA GLU A 305 10.20 -2.58 22.23
C GLU A 305 10.35 -1.24 21.51
N HIS A 306 11.28 -1.15 20.57
CA HIS A 306 11.44 0.03 19.73
C HIS A 306 10.18 0.31 18.89
N ARG A 307 9.56 -0.73 18.33
CA ARG A 307 8.29 -0.58 17.61
C ARG A 307 7.17 -0.08 18.52
N LYS A 308 7.01 -0.66 19.70
CA LYS A 308 5.98 -0.24 20.68
C LYS A 308 6.21 1.19 21.17
N LEU A 309 7.48 1.60 21.30
CA LEU A 309 7.84 2.97 21.65
C LEU A 309 7.49 3.94 20.51
N ALA A 310 7.84 3.61 19.28
CA ALA A 310 7.50 4.41 18.10
C ALA A 310 5.98 4.58 17.93
N GLU A 311 5.20 3.50 18.11
CA GLU A 311 3.72 3.55 18.08
C GLU A 311 3.16 4.48 19.16
N ARG A 312 3.69 4.43 20.38
CA ARG A 312 3.30 5.31 21.49
C ARG A 312 3.58 6.79 21.21
N ILE A 313 4.78 7.07 20.72
CA ILE A 313 5.20 8.44 20.39
C ILE A 313 4.37 8.97 19.21
N PHE A 314 4.14 8.14 18.17
CA PHE A 314 3.27 8.48 17.05
C PHE A 314 1.86 8.83 17.52
N LYS A 315 1.21 7.98 18.32
CA LYS A 315 -0.14 8.23 18.85
C LYS A 315 -0.22 9.56 19.61
N LYS A 316 0.75 9.81 20.49
CA LYS A 316 0.81 11.05 21.28
C LYS A 316 0.95 12.30 20.40
N GLU A 317 1.89 12.26 19.46
CA GLU A 317 2.22 13.41 18.62
C GLU A 317 1.14 13.65 17.55
N PHE A 318 0.57 12.60 16.98
CA PHE A 318 -0.53 12.72 16.04
C PHE A 318 -1.78 13.30 16.73
N ARG A 319 -2.15 12.78 17.93
CA ARG A 319 -3.29 13.31 18.70
C ARG A 319 -3.12 14.79 19.00
N ARG A 320 -1.95 15.21 19.46
CA ARG A 320 -1.63 16.62 19.79
C ARG A 320 -1.80 17.55 18.59
N ARG A 321 -1.37 17.10 17.39
CA ARG A 321 -1.48 17.92 16.16
C ARG A 321 -2.86 17.86 15.52
N ALA A 322 -3.57 16.73 15.65
CA ALA A 322 -4.88 16.50 15.06
C ALA A 322 -6.01 17.17 15.82
N GLU A 323 -5.89 17.30 17.15
CA GLU A 323 -6.95 17.80 18.04
C GLU A 323 -7.46 19.19 17.63
N ASN A 324 -6.56 20.14 17.36
CA ASN A 324 -6.93 21.48 16.93
C ASN A 324 -7.62 21.50 15.56
N ILE A 325 -7.20 20.62 14.65
CA ILE A 325 -7.78 20.52 13.31
C ILE A 325 -9.20 19.96 13.40
N ILE A 326 -9.36 18.87 14.14
CA ILE A 326 -10.67 18.20 14.29
C ILE A 326 -11.65 19.11 15.07
N SER A 327 -11.22 19.72 16.17
CA SER A 327 -12.07 20.67 16.92
C SER A 327 -12.52 21.85 16.05
N ALA A 328 -11.66 22.33 15.14
CA ALA A 328 -12.03 23.40 14.21
C ALA A 328 -12.96 22.94 13.07
N MET A 329 -13.07 21.65 12.80
CA MET A 329 -14.03 21.09 11.83
C MET A 329 -15.44 20.94 12.44
N TYR A 330 -15.53 20.67 13.74
CA TYR A 330 -16.79 20.43 14.46
C TYR A 330 -17.13 21.61 15.37
N THR A 331 -17.64 22.70 14.79
CA THR A 331 -18.15 23.89 15.52
C THR A 331 -19.63 24.03 15.25
N PRO A 332 -20.41 24.64 16.18
CA PRO A 332 -21.88 24.83 15.99
C PRO A 332 -22.22 25.51 14.67
N GLN A 333 -21.43 26.49 14.25
CA GLN A 333 -21.66 27.24 13.01
C GLN A 333 -21.41 26.34 11.75
N LYS A 334 -20.55 25.33 11.82
CA LYS A 334 -20.25 24.43 10.71
C LYS A 334 -21.19 23.23 10.64
N MET A 335 -21.86 22.89 11.72
CA MET A 335 -22.84 21.81 11.75
C MET A 335 -24.21 22.24 11.19
N ASN A 336 -24.50 23.52 11.13
CA ASN A 336 -25.76 24.08 10.59
C ASN A 336 -25.74 24.31 9.07
N ILE A 337 -24.75 23.78 8.35
CA ILE A 337 -24.66 23.86 6.89
C ILE A 337 -25.08 22.54 6.23
N SER A 338 -25.36 22.55 4.92
CA SER A 338 -25.69 21.35 4.19
C SER A 338 -24.53 20.35 4.22
N GLU A 339 -24.84 19.05 4.16
CA GLU A 339 -23.82 17.97 4.17
C GLU A 339 -22.74 18.18 3.10
N LYS A 340 -23.12 18.64 1.91
CA LYS A 340 -22.19 18.94 0.82
C LYS A 340 -21.24 20.08 1.17
N ALA A 341 -21.74 21.15 1.78
CA ALA A 341 -20.92 22.29 2.19
C ALA A 341 -19.99 21.91 3.36
N PHE A 342 -20.44 21.05 4.28
CA PHE A 342 -19.62 20.50 5.35
C PHE A 342 -18.48 19.65 4.77
N GLN A 343 -18.77 18.77 3.80
CA GLN A 343 -17.76 17.96 3.14
C GLN A 343 -16.69 18.81 2.42
N GLU A 344 -17.10 19.86 1.70
CA GLU A 344 -16.17 20.77 1.01
C GLU A 344 -15.27 21.54 2.00
N GLN A 345 -15.84 22.04 3.09
CA GLN A 345 -15.05 22.74 4.13
C GLN A 345 -14.16 21.81 4.94
N SER A 346 -14.52 20.53 5.07
CA SER A 346 -13.73 19.53 5.78
C SER A 346 -12.55 18.98 4.97
N LEU A 347 -12.55 19.15 3.65
CA LEU A 347 -11.48 18.67 2.76
C LEU A 347 -10.10 19.21 3.12
N ASP A 348 -10.00 20.49 3.48
CA ASP A 348 -8.75 21.09 3.95
C ASP A 348 -8.26 20.46 5.26
N GLY A 349 -9.17 20.25 6.21
CA GLY A 349 -8.86 19.58 7.47
C GLY A 349 -8.33 18.17 7.27
N PHE A 350 -8.99 17.36 6.44
CA PHE A 350 -8.53 16.01 6.10
C PHE A 350 -7.20 16.01 5.35
N SER A 351 -6.98 16.97 4.46
CA SER A 351 -5.70 17.13 3.76
C SER A 351 -4.55 17.39 4.74
N ARG A 352 -4.77 18.26 5.73
CA ARG A 352 -3.80 18.56 6.80
C ARG A 352 -3.53 17.37 7.70
N LEU A 353 -4.56 16.59 8.08
CA LEU A 353 -4.41 15.37 8.86
C LEU A 353 -3.58 14.31 8.13
N ASN A 354 -3.83 14.13 6.83
CA ASN A 354 -3.06 13.22 5.98
C ASN A 354 -1.59 13.67 5.84
N LYS A 355 -1.34 14.97 5.80
CA LYS A 355 0.02 15.51 5.78
C LYS A 355 0.75 15.20 7.09
N ILE A 356 0.13 15.45 8.24
CA ILE A 356 0.70 15.13 9.57
C ILE A 356 0.99 13.64 9.69
N GLN A 357 0.07 12.77 9.27
CA GLN A 357 0.27 11.32 9.28
C GLN A 357 1.50 10.92 8.48
N ARG A 358 1.69 11.50 7.29
CA ARG A 358 2.83 11.20 6.42
C ARG A 358 4.14 11.67 7.03
N GLU A 359 4.19 12.91 7.54
CA GLU A 359 5.36 13.46 8.20
C GLU A 359 5.82 12.60 9.39
N LEU A 360 4.88 12.21 10.26
CA LEU A 360 5.18 11.37 11.41
C LEU A 360 5.54 9.92 11.01
N SER A 361 4.92 9.40 9.95
CA SER A 361 5.27 8.08 9.39
C SER A 361 6.72 8.04 8.92
N GLU A 362 7.17 9.08 8.23
CA GLU A 362 8.55 9.23 7.76
C GLU A 362 9.51 9.46 8.93
N GLN A 363 9.15 10.34 9.87
CA GLN A 363 9.97 10.68 11.04
C GLN A 363 10.28 9.48 11.94
N PHE A 364 9.30 8.60 12.16
CA PHE A 364 9.43 7.43 13.03
C PHE A 364 9.70 6.13 12.26
N ASN A 365 9.94 6.21 10.95
CA ASN A 365 10.19 5.06 10.06
C ASN A 365 9.14 3.95 10.21
N MET A 366 7.85 4.34 10.31
CA MET A 366 6.73 3.44 10.48
C MET A 366 6.07 3.11 9.14
N THR A 367 5.51 1.90 9.01
CA THR A 367 4.82 1.50 7.79
C THR A 367 3.53 2.31 7.59
N PRO A 368 3.19 2.73 6.35
CA PRO A 368 1.96 3.48 6.06
C PRO A 368 0.68 2.77 6.53
N ILE A 369 0.64 1.44 6.48
CA ILE A 369 -0.51 0.65 6.93
C ILE A 369 -0.73 0.81 8.44
N LEU A 370 0.36 0.74 9.22
CA LEU A 370 0.29 0.88 10.67
C LEU A 370 -0.11 2.30 11.07
N THR A 371 0.52 3.31 10.46
CA THR A 371 0.21 4.72 10.74
C THR A 371 -1.19 5.11 10.30
N THR A 372 -1.72 4.54 9.20
CA THR A 372 -3.11 4.75 8.78
C THR A 372 -4.09 4.17 9.81
N ARG A 373 -3.83 2.97 10.33
CA ARG A 373 -4.66 2.38 11.37
C ARG A 373 -4.67 3.24 12.64
N LEU A 374 -3.47 3.61 13.13
CA LEU A 374 -3.32 4.39 14.35
C LEU A 374 -3.93 5.80 14.23
N SER A 375 -3.74 6.46 13.08
CA SER A 375 -4.35 7.78 12.84
C SER A 375 -5.86 7.70 12.73
N SER A 376 -6.43 6.66 12.10
CA SER A 376 -7.88 6.46 11.99
C SER A 376 -8.53 6.23 13.36
N GLU A 377 -7.90 5.46 14.25
CA GLU A 377 -8.34 5.29 15.63
C GLU A 377 -8.43 6.65 16.33
N ILE A 378 -7.37 7.45 16.29
CA ILE A 378 -7.30 8.76 16.96
C ILE A 378 -8.30 9.76 16.36
N ILE A 379 -8.44 9.80 15.03
CA ILE A 379 -9.41 10.66 14.36
C ILE A 379 -10.83 10.31 14.80
N SER A 380 -11.15 9.02 14.87
CA SER A 380 -12.48 8.56 15.34
C SER A 380 -12.75 8.95 16.79
N GLU A 381 -11.76 8.78 17.69
CA GLU A 381 -11.86 9.20 19.09
C GLU A 381 -12.09 10.71 19.20
N LEU A 382 -11.24 11.53 18.57
CA LEU A 382 -11.33 13.00 18.62
C LEU A 382 -12.62 13.54 17.99
N THR A 383 -13.11 12.91 16.93
CA THR A 383 -14.40 13.23 16.31
C THR A 383 -15.54 12.98 17.30
N THR A 384 -15.52 11.82 17.94
CA THR A 384 -16.53 11.46 18.94
C THR A 384 -16.51 12.40 20.15
N GLU A 385 -15.31 12.75 20.64
CA GLU A 385 -15.13 13.72 21.72
C GLU A 385 -15.65 15.12 21.32
N SER A 386 -15.36 15.56 20.09
CA SER A 386 -15.81 16.87 19.57
C SER A 386 -17.33 16.91 19.41
N MET A 387 -17.94 15.84 18.89
CA MET A 387 -19.40 15.75 18.76
C MET A 387 -20.10 15.68 20.12
N LYS A 388 -19.50 15.04 21.12
CA LYS A 388 -20.05 15.02 22.50
C LYS A 388 -20.02 16.40 23.16
N LYS A 389 -18.92 17.14 22.96
CA LYS A 389 -18.80 18.52 23.43
C LYS A 389 -19.85 19.44 22.79
N LEU A 390 -20.09 19.29 21.49
CA LEU A 390 -21.13 20.03 20.76
C LEU A 390 -22.53 19.78 21.32
N LYS A 391 -22.89 18.52 21.57
CA LYS A 391 -24.20 18.19 22.18
C LYS A 391 -24.37 18.76 23.57
N GLN A 392 -23.30 18.75 24.36
CA GLN A 392 -23.36 19.36 25.72
C GLN A 392 -23.56 20.87 25.66
N MET A 393 -23.03 21.56 24.65
CA MET A 393 -23.24 23.00 24.44
C MET A 393 -24.65 23.31 23.93
N GLU A 394 -25.28 22.40 23.16
CA GLU A 394 -26.67 22.53 22.70
C GLU A 394 -27.70 22.25 23.82
N ASP A 395 -27.33 21.44 24.82
CA ASP A 395 -28.18 21.14 25.98
C ASP A 395 -28.10 22.22 27.07
N GLU A 396 -27.11 23.15 27.02
CA GLU A 396 -26.91 24.24 27.98
C GLU A 396 -27.48 25.63 27.49
N ASP A 397 -27.83 25.74 26.18
CA ASP A 397 -28.51 26.90 25.57
C ASP A 397 -30.04 26.65 25.48
#